data_702d29cb3863d1d47e68ffbd874ef4c0
#
_entry.id   702d29cb3863d1d47e68ffbd874ef4c0
#
_cell.length_a   1.000
_cell.length_b   1.000
_cell.length_c   1.000
_cell.angle_alpha   90.00
_cell.angle_beta   90.00
_cell.angle_gamma   90.00
#
_symmetry.space_group_name_H-M   'P 1'
#
loop_
_entity.id
_entity.type
_entity.pdbx_description
1 polymer ?
#
loop_
_entity_poly.entity_id
_entity_poly.type
_entity_poly.pdbx_seq_one_letter_code
_entity_poly.pdbx_strand_id
1 'polypeptide(L)'
;GALRAGKVSRLSWNDKERIVDTFDVKKDVIQSLCEAGISKDDIVIDDKTPSYYHPGKSGGVYQNNKEKNALAYFGEIHPNIIKKLDIKTESLVIFEICLDYIKESKQKIKDLKSEYKFSDFQKSERDFAFIINKNFKSQELVNIIKSVDNKLIKSVRVFDVFEGENIPEGKKSIAVNVTIQS
;
A
#
# COMPACT_ATOMS: atom_id res chain seq x y z
N GLY A 1 1.20 16.76 -5.10
CA GLY A 1 0.55 16.15 -3.95
C GLY A 1 -0.96 16.32 -3.95
N ALA A 2 -1.62 15.63 -3.07
CA ALA A 2 -3.07 15.73 -2.88
C ALA A 2 -3.46 15.57 -1.42
N LEU A 3 -4.67 16.03 -1.12
CA LEU A 3 -5.27 16.01 0.22
C LEU A 3 -6.69 15.43 0.10
N ARG A 4 -7.04 14.59 1.07
CA ARG A 4 -8.41 14.13 1.27
C ARG A 4 -8.85 14.41 2.71
N ALA A 5 -10.12 14.80 2.89
CA ALA A 5 -10.73 15.00 4.20
C ALA A 5 -12.19 14.58 4.17
N GLY A 6 -12.71 14.14 5.32
CA GLY A 6 -14.10 13.76 5.47
C GLY A 6 -14.42 12.37 4.87
N LYS A 7 -15.53 12.25 4.14
CA LYS A 7 -16.05 10.97 3.63
C LYS A 7 -15.41 10.58 2.30
N VAL A 8 -15.21 9.28 2.10
CA VAL A 8 -14.61 8.72 0.86
C VAL A 8 -15.49 8.96 -0.35
N SER A 9 -16.79 8.73 -0.23
CA SER A 9 -17.77 8.89 -1.29
C SER A 9 -18.95 9.76 -0.84
N ARG A 10 -19.67 10.30 -1.82
CA ARG A 10 -20.96 10.94 -1.53
C ARG A 10 -21.96 9.87 -1.11
N LEU A 11 -22.99 10.31 -0.34
CA LEU A 11 -24.09 9.44 0.06
C LEU A 11 -24.64 8.69 -1.15
N SER A 12 -24.64 7.37 -1.09
CA SER A 12 -25.15 6.47 -2.13
C SER A 12 -25.91 5.32 -1.48
N TRP A 13 -26.91 4.80 -2.16
CA TRP A 13 -27.63 3.60 -1.72
C TRP A 13 -26.77 2.33 -1.81
N ASN A 14 -25.71 2.36 -2.62
CA ASN A 14 -24.86 1.22 -2.95
C ASN A 14 -23.58 1.16 -2.11
N ASP A 15 -23.13 2.29 -1.55
CA ASP A 15 -21.87 2.38 -0.80
C ASP A 15 -22.10 2.68 0.67
N LYS A 16 -21.45 1.94 1.54
CA LYS A 16 -21.40 2.30 2.96
C LYS A 16 -20.52 3.54 3.16
N GLU A 17 -21.06 4.52 3.83
CA GLU A 17 -20.27 5.69 4.23
C GLU A 17 -19.11 5.28 5.11
N ARG A 18 -17.92 5.75 4.78
CA ARG A 18 -16.74 5.67 5.63
C ARG A 18 -15.90 6.95 5.52
N ILE A 19 -15.16 7.23 6.54
CA ILE A 19 -14.20 8.33 6.57
C ILE A 19 -12.95 7.91 5.78
N VAL A 20 -12.31 8.89 5.14
CA VAL A 20 -11.03 8.67 4.46
C VAL A 20 -9.95 8.24 5.45
N ASP A 21 -9.10 7.33 5.03
CA ASP A 21 -8.01 6.82 5.83
C ASP A 21 -6.67 6.81 5.07
N THR A 22 -5.62 6.40 5.76
CA THR A 22 -4.27 6.31 5.21
C THR A 22 -4.18 5.37 4.00
N PHE A 23 -5.03 4.34 3.91
CA PHE A 23 -5.01 3.41 2.78
C PHE A 23 -5.57 4.02 1.51
N ASP A 24 -6.46 5.01 1.61
CA ASP A 24 -6.98 5.74 0.45
C ASP A 24 -5.86 6.52 -0.24
N VAL A 25 -5.11 7.32 0.52
CA VAL A 25 -3.98 8.08 -0.04
C VAL A 25 -2.80 7.19 -0.40
N LYS A 26 -2.60 6.07 0.29
CA LYS A 26 -1.63 5.03 -0.12
C LYS A 26 -1.94 4.50 -1.52
N LYS A 27 -3.20 4.21 -1.81
CA LYS A 27 -3.64 3.78 -3.14
C LYS A 27 -3.39 4.86 -4.18
N ASP A 28 -3.75 6.10 -3.88
CA ASP A 28 -3.59 7.23 -4.80
C ASP A 28 -2.12 7.48 -5.15
N VAL A 29 -1.23 7.49 -4.15
CA VAL A 29 0.20 7.72 -4.39
C VAL A 29 0.85 6.60 -5.20
N ILE A 30 0.51 5.33 -4.89
CA ILE A 30 1.02 4.19 -5.66
C ILE A 30 0.55 4.27 -7.10
N GLN A 31 -0.72 4.57 -7.34
CA GLN A 31 -1.25 4.71 -8.68
C GLN A 31 -0.57 5.87 -9.44
N SER A 32 -0.39 7.01 -8.79
CA SER A 32 0.31 8.16 -9.39
C SER A 32 1.75 7.83 -9.77
N LEU A 33 2.46 7.08 -8.95
CA LEU A 33 3.83 6.63 -9.25
C LEU A 33 3.86 5.62 -10.40
N CYS A 34 2.86 4.72 -10.47
CA CYS A 34 2.74 3.78 -11.59
C CYS A 34 2.48 4.50 -12.92
N GLU A 35 1.63 5.54 -12.92
CA GLU A 35 1.40 6.38 -14.10
C GLU A 35 2.67 7.19 -14.50
N ALA A 36 3.52 7.53 -13.52
CA ALA A 36 4.84 8.11 -13.77
C ALA A 36 5.88 7.09 -14.26
N GLY A 37 5.51 5.82 -14.47
CA GLY A 37 6.36 4.78 -15.06
C GLY A 37 7.10 3.92 -14.03
N ILE A 38 6.81 4.01 -12.73
CA ILE A 38 7.41 3.17 -11.70
C ILE A 38 6.63 1.86 -11.58
N SER A 39 7.31 0.73 -11.68
CA SER A 39 6.67 -0.58 -11.51
C SER A 39 6.19 -0.74 -10.06
N LYS A 40 4.98 -1.25 -9.89
CA LYS A 40 4.43 -1.55 -8.56
C LYS A 40 5.27 -2.55 -7.78
N ASP A 41 5.93 -3.48 -8.47
CA ASP A 41 6.79 -4.49 -7.85
C ASP A 41 8.13 -3.92 -7.36
N ASP A 42 8.51 -2.72 -7.86
CA ASP A 42 9.70 -1.99 -7.41
C ASP A 42 9.42 -1.06 -6.23
N ILE A 43 8.15 -0.91 -5.82
CA ILE A 43 7.75 -0.04 -4.72
C ILE A 43 7.95 -0.75 -3.39
N VAL A 44 8.71 -0.10 -2.51
CA VAL A 44 8.90 -0.49 -1.11
C VAL A 44 8.35 0.59 -0.20
N ILE A 45 7.64 0.20 0.86
CA ILE A 45 7.07 1.13 1.83
C ILE A 45 7.78 0.94 3.18
N ASP A 46 8.22 2.05 3.77
CA ASP A 46 8.84 2.10 5.09
C ASP A 46 8.06 3.09 5.99
N ASP A 47 8.28 3.00 7.30
CA ASP A 47 7.65 3.83 8.33
C ASP A 47 8.34 5.19 8.54
N LYS A 48 9.45 5.45 7.83
CA LYS A 48 10.18 6.72 7.90
C LYS A 48 9.44 7.82 7.17
N THR A 49 8.90 8.77 7.93
CA THR A 49 8.17 9.91 7.40
C THR A 49 8.59 11.21 8.09
N PRO A 50 8.41 12.37 7.44
CA PRO A 50 8.57 13.66 8.08
C PRO A 50 7.69 13.82 9.33
N SER A 51 8.13 14.63 10.29
CA SER A 51 7.48 14.80 11.60
C SER A 51 6.08 15.44 11.57
N TYR A 52 5.68 15.99 10.44
CA TYR A 52 4.33 16.52 10.26
C TYR A 52 3.29 15.45 9.90
N TYR A 53 3.70 14.22 9.65
CA TYR A 53 2.81 13.07 9.56
C TYR A 53 2.57 12.42 10.92
N HIS A 54 1.45 11.71 11.03
CA HIS A 54 1.13 10.90 12.20
C HIS A 54 2.09 9.70 12.29
N PRO A 55 2.78 9.47 13.44
CA PRO A 55 3.85 8.47 13.53
C PRO A 55 3.43 7.01 13.30
N GLY A 56 2.14 6.68 13.51
CA GLY A 56 1.64 5.32 13.33
C GLY A 56 0.69 5.14 12.13
N LYS A 57 0.41 6.23 11.37
CA LYS A 57 -0.55 6.22 10.26
C LYS A 57 0.01 6.94 9.04
N SER A 58 1.26 6.65 8.72
CA SER A 58 1.97 7.22 7.58
C SER A 58 3.01 6.26 7.04
N GLY A 59 3.52 6.54 5.86
CA GLY A 59 4.57 5.77 5.23
C GLY A 59 5.35 6.56 4.18
N GLY A 60 6.62 6.23 4.03
CA GLY A 60 7.47 6.66 2.94
C GLY A 60 7.51 5.61 1.83
N VAL A 61 7.46 6.05 0.59
CA VAL A 61 7.49 5.20 -0.60
C VAL A 61 8.87 5.32 -1.25
N TYR A 62 9.53 4.20 -1.45
CA TYR A 62 10.87 4.10 -2.01
C TYR A 62 10.88 3.19 -3.24
N GLN A 63 11.83 3.40 -4.13
CA GLN A 63 12.06 2.49 -5.25
C GLN A 63 13.20 1.55 -4.89
N ASN A 64 12.88 0.27 -4.74
CA ASN A 64 13.80 -0.84 -4.49
C ASN A 64 14.92 -0.51 -3.48
N ASN A 65 15.22 -1.30 -2.51
CA ASN A 65 16.11 -1.09 -1.35
C ASN A 65 17.47 -0.36 -1.59
N LYS A 66 17.71 0.17 -2.77
CA LYS A 66 18.96 0.87 -3.17
C LYS A 66 18.88 2.39 -3.08
N GLU A 67 17.70 3.00 -3.02
CA GLU A 67 17.59 4.46 -2.99
C GLU A 67 17.36 4.96 -1.58
N LYS A 68 18.21 5.90 -1.16
CA LYS A 68 18.11 6.53 0.18
C LYS A 68 16.95 7.54 0.27
N ASN A 69 16.48 8.04 -0.87
CA ASN A 69 15.49 9.11 -0.94
C ASN A 69 14.11 8.54 -1.20
N ALA A 70 13.12 9.00 -0.46
CA ALA A 70 11.74 8.64 -0.70
C ALA A 70 11.21 9.29 -1.99
N LEU A 71 10.53 8.50 -2.81
CA LEU A 71 9.80 9.02 -3.98
C LEU A 71 8.55 9.77 -3.57
N ALA A 72 7.95 9.38 -2.46
CA ALA A 72 6.73 10.00 -1.94
C ALA A 72 6.57 9.72 -0.45
N TYR A 73 5.72 10.54 0.19
CA TYR A 73 5.20 10.29 1.53
C TYR A 73 3.69 10.33 1.50
N PHE A 74 3.04 9.58 2.38
CA PHE A 74 1.59 9.55 2.54
C PHE A 74 1.19 9.29 3.98
N GLY A 75 0.00 9.70 4.36
CA GLY A 75 -0.54 9.40 5.69
C GLY A 75 -1.46 10.47 6.26
N GLU A 76 -1.86 10.28 7.50
CA GLU A 76 -2.57 11.29 8.28
C GLU A 76 -1.62 12.42 8.69
N ILE A 77 -2.13 13.64 8.73
CA ILE A 77 -1.41 14.78 9.30
C ILE A 77 -1.35 14.63 10.83
N HIS A 78 -0.23 15.03 11.42
CA HIS A 78 -0.03 14.95 12.86
C HIS A 78 -1.11 15.74 13.62
N PRO A 79 -1.79 15.16 14.63
CA PRO A 79 -2.91 15.78 15.33
C PRO A 79 -2.60 17.17 15.91
N ASN A 80 -1.37 17.38 16.36
CA ASN A 80 -0.95 18.69 16.87
C ASN A 80 -0.97 19.80 15.81
N ILE A 81 -0.73 19.45 14.53
CA ILE A 81 -0.79 20.42 13.43
C ILE A 81 -2.23 20.74 13.11
N ILE A 82 -3.10 19.72 13.03
CA ILE A 82 -4.55 19.90 12.83
C ILE A 82 -5.12 20.84 13.90
N LYS A 83 -4.74 20.60 15.16
CA LYS A 83 -5.16 21.45 16.29
C LYS A 83 -4.63 22.88 16.20
N LYS A 84 -3.35 23.07 15.83
CA LYS A 84 -2.74 24.41 15.69
C LYS A 84 -3.38 25.23 14.56
N LEU A 85 -3.83 24.56 13.51
CA LEU A 85 -4.46 25.21 12.36
C LEU A 85 -5.99 25.36 12.52
N ASP A 86 -6.55 24.91 13.65
CA ASP A 86 -8.00 24.91 13.93
C ASP A 86 -8.83 24.24 12.82
N ILE A 87 -8.29 23.15 12.25
CA ILE A 87 -8.97 22.42 11.19
C ILE A 87 -10.01 21.48 11.81
N LYS A 88 -11.28 21.72 11.50
CA LYS A 88 -12.41 20.91 11.99
C LYS A 88 -12.68 19.76 11.02
N THR A 89 -11.99 18.65 11.21
CA THR A 89 -12.20 17.43 10.43
C THR A 89 -11.93 16.20 11.28
N GLU A 90 -12.64 15.11 11.00
CA GLU A 90 -12.42 13.83 11.66
C GLU A 90 -11.17 13.12 11.15
N SER A 91 -10.81 13.33 9.89
CA SER A 91 -9.60 12.79 9.27
C SER A 91 -9.07 13.74 8.20
N LEU A 92 -7.76 13.91 8.18
CA LEU A 92 -7.03 14.67 7.18
C LEU A 92 -5.84 13.86 6.72
N VAL A 93 -5.93 13.33 5.51
CA VAL A 93 -4.89 12.49 4.91
C VAL A 93 -4.32 13.18 3.68
N ILE A 94 -3.01 13.08 3.52
CA ILE A 94 -2.29 13.70 2.41
C ILE A 94 -1.29 12.72 1.79
N PHE A 95 -0.89 13.00 0.56
CA PHE A 95 0.35 12.50 0.00
C PHE A 95 1.10 13.59 -0.77
N GLU A 96 2.40 13.41 -0.86
CA GLU A 96 3.30 14.24 -1.64
C GLU A 96 4.28 13.37 -2.42
N ILE A 97 4.61 13.78 -3.63
CA ILE A 97 5.54 13.07 -4.52
C ILE A 97 6.73 13.99 -4.77
N CYS A 98 7.93 13.45 -4.56
CA CYS A 98 9.21 14.13 -4.80
C CYS A 98 9.63 13.88 -6.25
N LEU A 99 9.22 14.74 -7.17
CA LEU A 99 9.45 14.56 -8.61
C LEU A 99 10.92 14.49 -8.98
N ASP A 100 11.79 15.19 -8.25
CA ASP A 100 13.23 15.21 -8.50
C ASP A 100 13.90 13.83 -8.36
N TYR A 101 13.28 12.91 -7.64
CA TYR A 101 13.77 11.55 -7.44
C TYR A 101 13.16 10.54 -8.41
N ILE A 102 12.18 10.95 -9.20
CA ILE A 102 11.62 10.11 -10.25
C ILE A 102 12.52 10.24 -11.49
N LYS A 103 13.25 9.17 -11.78
CA LYS A 103 14.09 9.12 -12.97
C LYS A 103 13.20 9.04 -14.20
N GLU A 104 13.44 9.94 -15.14
CA GLU A 104 12.84 9.81 -16.47
C GLU A 104 13.15 8.43 -17.03
N SER A 105 12.13 7.69 -17.40
CA SER A 105 12.30 6.41 -18.06
C SER A 105 13.04 6.63 -19.37
N LYS A 106 14.26 6.14 -19.49
CA LYS A 106 15.01 6.10 -20.77
C LYS A 106 14.34 5.18 -21.79
N GLN A 107 13.41 4.34 -21.36
CA GLN A 107 12.53 3.64 -22.28
C GLN A 107 11.54 4.63 -22.82
N LYS A 108 11.59 4.85 -24.15
CA LYS A 108 10.46 5.48 -24.87
C LYS A 108 9.19 4.90 -24.29
N ILE A 109 8.31 5.78 -23.78
CA ILE A 109 6.98 5.40 -23.34
C ILE A 109 6.48 4.38 -24.35
N LYS A 110 6.42 3.13 -23.96
CA LYS A 110 5.79 2.13 -24.81
C LYS A 110 4.30 2.42 -24.67
N ASP A 111 3.80 3.24 -25.58
CA ASP A 111 2.36 3.50 -25.74
C ASP A 111 1.58 2.22 -26.02
N LEU A 112 2.29 1.14 -26.23
CA LEU A 112 1.77 -0.21 -26.42
C LEU A 112 1.79 -0.94 -25.07
N LYS A 113 0.61 -1.20 -24.53
CA LYS A 113 0.45 -2.19 -23.47
C LYS A 113 1.07 -3.50 -23.96
N SER A 114 1.84 -4.16 -23.08
CA SER A 114 2.36 -5.49 -23.41
C SER A 114 1.21 -6.42 -23.82
N GLU A 115 1.46 -7.24 -24.84
CA GLU A 115 0.50 -8.25 -25.26
C GLU A 115 0.01 -9.06 -24.06
N TYR A 116 -1.31 -9.20 -23.94
CA TYR A 116 -1.89 -10.00 -22.88
C TYR A 116 -1.65 -11.50 -23.23
N LYS A 117 -0.79 -12.15 -22.46
CA LYS A 117 -0.56 -13.58 -22.58
C LYS A 117 -1.65 -14.32 -21.83
N PHE A 118 -2.56 -14.90 -22.57
CA PHE A 118 -3.58 -15.79 -22.02
C PHE A 118 -2.92 -17.10 -21.56
N SER A 119 -3.30 -17.56 -20.36
CA SER A 119 -2.93 -18.90 -19.89
C SER A 119 -4.14 -19.82 -20.03
N ASP A 120 -3.93 -20.99 -20.64
CA ASP A 120 -4.96 -22.02 -20.78
C ASP A 120 -5.28 -22.74 -19.46
N PHE A 121 -4.46 -22.54 -18.45
CA PHE A 121 -4.65 -23.15 -17.13
C PHE A 121 -5.58 -22.34 -16.25
N GLN A 122 -6.49 -23.03 -15.57
CA GLN A 122 -7.40 -22.42 -14.63
C GLN A 122 -6.66 -21.87 -13.41
N LYS A 123 -7.05 -20.68 -12.96
CA LYS A 123 -6.55 -20.11 -11.69
C LYS A 123 -7.06 -20.92 -10.51
N SER A 124 -6.20 -21.16 -9.53
CA SER A 124 -6.55 -21.74 -8.24
C SER A 124 -6.26 -20.72 -7.15
N GLU A 125 -7.19 -20.51 -6.24
CA GLU A 125 -7.02 -19.64 -5.08
C GLU A 125 -6.96 -20.46 -3.80
N ARG A 126 -6.08 -20.08 -2.90
CA ARG A 126 -5.89 -20.72 -1.59
C ARG A 126 -5.72 -19.66 -0.52
N ASP A 127 -6.40 -19.87 0.60
CA ASP A 127 -6.30 -19.02 1.77
C ASP A 127 -5.40 -19.69 2.80
N PHE A 128 -4.50 -18.88 3.37
CA PHE A 128 -3.60 -19.29 4.43
C PHE A 128 -3.67 -18.29 5.57
N ALA A 129 -3.57 -18.79 6.81
CA ALA A 129 -3.43 -17.95 8.00
C ALA A 129 -2.08 -18.22 8.66
N PHE A 130 -1.32 -17.16 8.93
CA PHE A 130 0.01 -17.24 9.55
C PHE A 130 -0.01 -16.51 10.89
N ILE A 131 0.42 -17.20 11.95
CA ILE A 131 0.64 -16.60 13.26
C ILE A 131 2.09 -16.13 13.32
N ILE A 132 2.29 -14.82 13.35
CA ILE A 132 3.60 -14.17 13.28
C ILE A 132 3.77 -13.17 14.43
N ASN A 133 4.98 -12.71 14.67
CA ASN A 133 5.25 -11.68 15.67
C ASN A 133 4.54 -10.36 15.27
N LYS A 134 4.04 -9.63 16.26
CA LYS A 134 3.30 -8.38 16.08
C LYS A 134 4.08 -7.35 15.26
N ASN A 135 5.39 -7.24 15.48
CA ASN A 135 6.28 -6.30 14.81
C ASN A 135 6.66 -6.72 13.36
N PHE A 136 6.30 -7.94 12.95
CA PHE A 136 6.62 -8.41 11.61
C PHE A 136 5.75 -7.70 10.56
N LYS A 137 6.39 -7.12 9.53
CA LYS A 137 5.68 -6.36 8.49
C LYS A 137 4.95 -7.30 7.54
N SER A 138 3.67 -7.04 7.28
CA SER A 138 2.83 -7.86 6.36
C SER A 138 3.42 -7.91 4.95
N GLN A 139 4.13 -6.85 4.52
CA GLN A 139 4.81 -6.82 3.22
C GLN A 139 5.94 -7.85 3.12
N GLU A 140 6.67 -8.09 4.21
CA GLU A 140 7.72 -9.12 4.24
C GLU A 140 7.12 -10.51 4.04
N LEU A 141 5.98 -10.80 4.69
CA LEU A 141 5.25 -12.06 4.48
C LEU A 141 4.84 -12.23 3.01
N VAL A 142 4.26 -11.20 2.42
CA VAL A 142 3.87 -11.20 1.00
C VAL A 142 5.07 -11.47 0.10
N ASN A 143 6.21 -10.83 0.36
CA ASN A 143 7.44 -11.00 -0.42
C ASN A 143 8.00 -12.42 -0.28
N ILE A 144 8.01 -12.99 0.94
CA ILE A 144 8.45 -14.36 1.18
C ILE A 144 7.58 -15.33 0.39
N ILE A 145 6.24 -15.21 0.47
CA ILE A 145 5.33 -16.09 -0.26
C ILE A 145 5.56 -15.97 -1.77
N LYS A 146 5.65 -14.77 -2.32
CA LYS A 146 5.93 -14.54 -3.75
C LYS A 146 7.26 -15.16 -4.19
N SER A 147 8.27 -15.14 -3.33
CA SER A 147 9.60 -15.68 -3.65
C SER A 147 9.67 -17.20 -3.73
N VAL A 148 8.67 -17.92 -3.20
CA VAL A 148 8.63 -19.39 -3.25
C VAL A 148 8.55 -19.89 -4.69
N ASP A 149 7.69 -19.30 -5.50
CA ASP A 149 7.60 -19.58 -6.92
C ASP A 149 6.98 -18.41 -7.69
N ASN A 150 7.85 -17.59 -8.27
CA ASN A 150 7.45 -16.40 -9.03
C ASN A 150 6.72 -16.72 -10.35
N LYS A 151 6.80 -17.97 -10.83
CA LYS A 151 6.12 -18.39 -12.08
C LYS A 151 4.69 -18.84 -11.80
N LEU A 152 4.50 -19.60 -10.74
CA LEU A 152 3.19 -20.13 -10.36
C LEU A 152 2.35 -19.14 -9.55
N ILE A 153 2.95 -18.42 -8.62
CA ILE A 153 2.23 -17.46 -7.77
C ILE A 153 2.03 -16.15 -8.52
N LYS A 154 0.80 -15.92 -8.96
CA LYS A 154 0.43 -14.69 -9.70
C LYS A 154 0.11 -13.51 -8.80
N SER A 155 -0.54 -13.77 -7.67
CA SER A 155 -0.84 -12.72 -6.70
C SER A 155 -0.88 -13.24 -5.26
N VAL A 156 -0.53 -12.38 -4.31
CA VAL A 156 -0.69 -12.60 -2.88
C VAL A 156 -1.36 -11.38 -2.31
N ARG A 157 -2.51 -11.56 -1.65
CA ARG A 157 -3.30 -10.49 -1.07
C ARG A 157 -3.57 -10.77 0.40
N VAL A 158 -3.17 -9.87 1.29
CA VAL A 158 -3.62 -9.88 2.68
C VAL A 158 -5.08 -9.42 2.71
N PHE A 159 -5.96 -10.20 3.31
CA PHE A 159 -7.37 -9.85 3.40
C PHE A 159 -7.86 -9.72 4.85
N ASP A 160 -7.12 -10.26 5.82
CA ASP A 160 -7.46 -10.10 7.23
C ASP A 160 -6.21 -10.05 8.12
N VAL A 161 -6.30 -9.30 9.22
CA VAL A 161 -5.30 -9.22 10.28
C VAL A 161 -6.04 -9.25 11.61
N PHE A 162 -5.82 -10.29 12.40
CA PHE A 162 -6.51 -10.49 13.67
C PHE A 162 -5.53 -10.50 14.84
N GLU A 163 -5.88 -9.76 15.90
CA GLU A 163 -5.24 -9.76 17.21
C GLU A 163 -6.34 -9.97 18.26
N GLY A 164 -6.28 -11.02 19.04
CA GLY A 164 -7.33 -11.33 20.02
C GLY A 164 -6.99 -12.51 20.91
N GLU A 165 -7.92 -12.89 21.76
CA GLU A 165 -7.75 -13.88 22.84
C GLU A 165 -7.25 -15.25 22.37
N ASN A 166 -7.48 -15.62 21.11
CA ASN A 166 -7.04 -16.90 20.55
C ASN A 166 -5.64 -16.86 19.91
N ILE A 167 -4.96 -15.69 19.97
CA ILE A 167 -3.60 -15.52 19.44
C ILE A 167 -2.63 -15.35 20.61
N PRO A 168 -1.48 -16.06 20.64
CA PRO A 168 -0.49 -15.89 21.69
C PRO A 168 -0.06 -14.43 21.84
N GLU A 169 0.19 -14.01 23.08
CA GLU A 169 0.62 -12.65 23.39
C GLU A 169 1.87 -12.26 22.58
N GLY A 170 1.90 -11.02 22.07
CA GLY A 170 2.97 -10.53 21.21
C GLY A 170 2.93 -11.03 19.75
N LYS A 171 1.87 -11.77 19.37
CA LYS A 171 1.67 -12.26 18.00
C LYS A 171 0.40 -11.68 17.38
N LYS A 172 0.29 -11.82 16.04
CA LYS A 172 -0.90 -11.54 15.25
C LYS A 172 -1.12 -12.63 14.21
N SER A 173 -2.35 -12.84 13.79
CA SER A 173 -2.70 -13.69 12.65
C SER A 173 -2.85 -12.83 11.42
N ILE A 174 -2.20 -13.21 10.32
CA ILE A 174 -2.40 -12.59 9.01
C ILE A 174 -2.96 -13.62 8.06
N ALA A 175 -4.15 -13.34 7.53
CA ALA A 175 -4.78 -14.15 6.51
C ALA A 175 -4.44 -13.62 5.11
N VAL A 176 -3.98 -14.51 4.24
CA VAL A 176 -3.57 -14.19 2.87
C VAL A 176 -4.28 -15.10 1.88
N ASN A 177 -4.72 -14.51 0.79
CA ASN A 177 -5.21 -15.23 -0.39
C ASN A 177 -4.07 -15.30 -1.41
N VAL A 178 -3.75 -16.50 -1.87
CA VAL A 178 -2.70 -16.77 -2.87
C VAL A 178 -3.37 -17.29 -4.14
N THR A 179 -3.18 -16.58 -5.25
CA THR A 179 -3.63 -17.00 -6.57
C THR A 179 -2.50 -17.69 -7.31
N ILE A 180 -2.74 -18.93 -7.71
CA ILE A 180 -1.78 -19.80 -8.40
C ILE A 180 -2.29 -20.07 -9.81
N GLN A 181 -1.40 -19.98 -10.79
CA GLN A 181 -1.69 -20.31 -12.19
C GLN A 181 -0.39 -20.68 -12.92
N SER A 182 -0.39 -21.79 -13.61
CA SER A 182 0.74 -22.23 -14.46
C SER A 182 0.77 -21.49 -15.79
#